data_0bfe91bfa1ea4cae3510a1ac46ab0f6f
#
_entry.id   0bfe91bfa1ea4cae3510a1ac46ab0f6f
#
_cell.length_a   1.000
_cell.length_b   1.000
_cell.length_c   1.000
_cell.angle_alpha   90.00
_cell.angle_beta   90.00
_cell.angle_gamma   90.00
#
_symmetry.space_group_name_H-M   'P 1'
#
loop_
_entity.id
_entity.type
_entity.pdbx_description
1 polymer ?
#
loop_
_entity_poly.entity_id
_entity_poly.type
_entity_poly.pdbx_seq_one_letter_code
_entity_poly.pdbx_strand_id
1 'polypeptide(L)'
;MLELIAISEVNDALAEMVAFFRVELRSYKGLVSKPNVDVGREEMEEYLAAGFPVFAALVDDQYAGYVVCRVDSEVVWVESIFVKEEFRRHGVASALHSKAEEIAASYGDDTVYNYVHPNNHHMIEFLRKRGYTVLNLIEIRKPYKDEKLTQTITVGEHEFDY
;
A
#
# COMPACT_ATOMS: atom_id res chain seq x y z
N MET A 1 3.59 22.49 -5.62
CA MET A 1 4.34 22.16 -4.37
C MET A 1 3.80 20.87 -3.80
N LEU A 2 4.63 19.96 -3.30
CA LEU A 2 4.20 18.73 -2.64
C LEU A 2 4.02 18.98 -1.14
N GLU A 3 2.85 18.67 -0.62
CA GLU A 3 2.48 18.80 0.79
C GLU A 3 1.90 17.49 1.30
N LEU A 4 2.17 17.14 2.56
CA LEU A 4 1.53 16.02 3.25
C LEU A 4 0.58 16.57 4.33
N ILE A 5 -0.66 16.09 4.30
CA ILE A 5 -1.66 16.44 5.30
C ILE A 5 -2.15 15.19 6.04
N ALA A 6 -2.38 15.31 7.35
CA ALA A 6 -3.03 14.27 8.13
C ALA A 6 -4.53 14.24 7.81
N ILE A 7 -5.09 13.04 7.71
CA ILE A 7 -6.48 12.81 7.37
C ILE A 7 -7.23 12.35 8.62
N SER A 8 -8.34 13.02 8.91
CA SER A 8 -9.27 12.65 9.99
C SER A 8 -10.67 12.31 9.48
N GLU A 9 -10.99 12.66 8.24
CA GLU A 9 -12.29 12.42 7.60
C GLU A 9 -12.09 11.99 6.15
N VAL A 10 -12.97 11.13 5.65
CA VAL A 10 -12.92 10.68 4.26
C VAL A 10 -13.62 11.68 3.36
N ASN A 11 -12.98 12.04 2.26
CA ASN A 11 -13.58 12.78 1.17
C ASN A 11 -13.65 11.94 -0.12
N ASP A 12 -14.30 12.47 -1.16
CA ASP A 12 -14.48 11.76 -2.42
C ASP A 12 -13.15 11.41 -3.11
N ALA A 13 -12.15 12.29 -3.04
CA ALA A 13 -10.85 12.06 -3.64
C ALA A 13 -10.11 10.88 -2.99
N LEU A 14 -10.17 10.75 -1.67
CA LEU A 14 -9.60 9.63 -0.93
C LEU A 14 -10.33 8.32 -1.25
N ALA A 15 -11.67 8.35 -1.21
CA ALA A 15 -12.49 7.19 -1.53
C ALA A 15 -12.22 6.68 -2.96
N GLU A 16 -12.09 7.57 -3.92
CA GLU A 16 -11.74 7.24 -5.30
C GLU A 16 -10.34 6.60 -5.39
N MET A 17 -9.34 7.16 -4.72
CA MET A 17 -7.98 6.61 -4.72
C MET A 17 -7.93 5.20 -4.12
N VAL A 18 -8.66 4.92 -3.06
CA VAL A 18 -8.77 3.57 -2.49
C VAL A 18 -9.43 2.61 -3.48
N ALA A 19 -10.49 3.07 -4.15
CA ALA A 19 -11.17 2.26 -5.17
C ALA A 19 -10.22 1.88 -6.32
N PHE A 20 -9.41 2.80 -6.81
CA PHE A 20 -8.39 2.52 -7.84
C PHE A 20 -7.26 1.61 -7.32
N PHE A 21 -6.81 1.81 -6.09
CA PHE A 21 -5.85 0.92 -5.45
C PHE A 21 -6.34 -0.54 -5.44
N ARG A 22 -7.61 -0.77 -5.12
CA ARG A 22 -8.22 -2.11 -5.15
C ARG A 22 -8.25 -2.73 -6.54
N VAL A 23 -8.48 -1.91 -7.57
CA VAL A 23 -8.40 -2.36 -8.96
C VAL A 23 -6.98 -2.81 -9.31
N GLU A 24 -5.96 -2.05 -8.93
CA GLU A 24 -4.56 -2.42 -9.15
C GLU A 24 -4.19 -3.72 -8.41
N LEU A 25 -4.57 -3.87 -7.13
CA LEU A 25 -4.28 -5.09 -6.36
C LEU A 25 -4.89 -6.34 -7.00
N ARG A 26 -6.12 -6.25 -7.50
CA ARG A 26 -6.78 -7.37 -8.20
C ARG A 26 -6.10 -7.68 -9.51
N SER A 27 -5.58 -6.69 -10.22
CA SER A 27 -4.87 -6.88 -11.48
C SER A 27 -3.61 -7.75 -11.33
N TYR A 28 -2.92 -7.69 -10.19
CA TYR A 28 -1.77 -8.55 -9.91
C TYR A 28 -2.12 -10.02 -9.82
N LYS A 29 -3.38 -10.33 -9.53
CA LYS A 29 -3.96 -11.70 -9.52
C LYS A 29 -4.63 -12.06 -10.85
N GLY A 30 -4.45 -11.26 -11.89
CA GLY A 30 -5.08 -11.48 -13.20
C GLY A 30 -6.58 -11.16 -13.24
N LEU A 31 -7.11 -10.45 -12.25
CA LEU A 31 -8.53 -10.08 -12.18
C LEU A 31 -8.74 -8.67 -12.73
N VAL A 32 -9.69 -8.53 -13.64
CA VAL A 32 -10.15 -7.23 -14.16
C VAL A 32 -11.37 -6.79 -13.37
N SER A 33 -11.33 -5.58 -12.81
CA SER A 33 -12.43 -5.00 -12.05
C SER A 33 -12.56 -3.51 -12.32
N LYS A 34 -13.70 -2.94 -11.95
CA LYS A 34 -13.95 -1.50 -12.00
C LYS A 34 -13.82 -0.90 -10.60
N PRO A 35 -13.41 0.37 -10.48
CA PRO A 35 -13.36 1.04 -9.18
C PRO A 35 -14.77 1.16 -8.60
N ASN A 36 -14.88 0.88 -7.31
CA ASN A 36 -16.11 1.07 -6.52
C ASN A 36 -15.81 2.09 -5.42
N VAL A 37 -16.25 3.33 -5.62
CA VAL A 37 -15.95 4.44 -4.72
C VAL A 37 -16.60 4.27 -3.36
N ASP A 38 -17.82 3.68 -3.29
CA ASP A 38 -18.51 3.45 -2.02
C ASP A 38 -17.71 2.46 -1.15
N VAL A 39 -17.25 1.36 -1.73
CA VAL A 39 -16.38 0.40 -1.04
C VAL A 39 -15.04 1.04 -0.64
N GLY A 40 -14.47 1.89 -1.49
CA GLY A 40 -13.26 2.65 -1.15
C GLY A 40 -13.46 3.61 0.03
N ARG A 41 -14.63 4.21 0.13
CA ARG A 41 -15.02 5.07 1.25
C ARG A 41 -15.13 4.26 2.54
N GLU A 42 -15.89 3.17 2.51
CA GLU A 42 -16.06 2.27 3.66
C GLU A 42 -14.71 1.79 4.20
N GLU A 43 -13.82 1.37 3.32
CA GLU A 43 -12.48 0.90 3.70
C GLU A 43 -11.66 2.00 4.38
N MET A 44 -11.66 3.22 3.85
CA MET A 44 -10.94 4.33 4.47
C MET A 44 -11.55 4.74 5.81
N GLU A 45 -12.87 4.70 5.94
CA GLU A 45 -13.57 4.92 7.21
C GLU A 45 -13.19 3.87 8.25
N GLU A 46 -13.05 2.60 7.86
CA GLU A 46 -12.60 1.52 8.74
C GLU A 46 -11.17 1.78 9.24
N TYR A 47 -10.25 2.23 8.38
CA TYR A 47 -8.89 2.59 8.80
C TYR A 47 -8.89 3.73 9.82
N LEU A 48 -9.66 4.78 9.59
CA LEU A 48 -9.78 5.90 10.53
C LEU A 48 -10.43 5.48 11.84
N ALA A 49 -11.48 4.67 11.78
CA ALA A 49 -12.15 4.12 12.97
C ALA A 49 -11.22 3.21 13.80
N ALA A 50 -10.31 2.49 13.15
CA ALA A 50 -9.28 1.69 13.81
C ALA A 50 -8.16 2.54 14.44
N GLY A 51 -8.17 3.86 14.22
CA GLY A 51 -7.15 4.78 14.72
C GLY A 51 -5.83 4.72 13.95
N PHE A 52 -5.85 4.21 12.72
CA PHE A 52 -4.65 4.16 11.90
C PHE A 52 -4.26 5.56 11.41
N PRO A 53 -2.99 5.97 11.56
CA PRO A 53 -2.52 7.21 10.95
C PRO A 53 -2.68 7.18 9.43
N VAL A 54 -3.36 8.18 8.88
CA VAL A 54 -3.58 8.35 7.45
C VAL A 54 -3.05 9.71 7.02
N PHE A 55 -2.28 9.72 5.95
CA PHE A 55 -1.77 10.94 5.32
C PHE A 55 -2.09 10.95 3.84
N ALA A 56 -2.45 12.12 3.33
CA ALA A 56 -2.57 12.35 1.90
C ALA A 56 -1.45 13.28 1.42
N ALA A 57 -1.03 13.05 0.20
CA ALA A 57 -0.13 13.94 -0.52
C ALA A 57 -0.94 14.82 -1.46
N LEU A 58 -0.72 16.14 -1.39
CA LEU A 58 -1.24 17.11 -2.32
C LEU A 58 -0.09 17.64 -3.18
N VAL A 59 -0.35 17.76 -4.46
CA VAL A 59 0.52 18.45 -5.43
C VAL A 59 -0.29 19.57 -6.05
N ASP A 60 0.14 20.81 -5.80
CA ASP A 60 -0.58 22.03 -6.24
C ASP A 60 -2.09 21.93 -5.91
N ASP A 61 -2.39 21.68 -4.63
CA ASP A 61 -3.72 21.54 -4.05
C ASP A 61 -4.58 20.36 -4.57
N GLN A 62 -3.98 19.46 -5.37
CA GLN A 62 -4.66 18.27 -5.87
C GLN A 62 -4.23 17.02 -5.09
N TYR A 63 -5.19 16.19 -4.69
CA TYR A 63 -4.90 14.89 -4.09
C TYR A 63 -4.14 13.99 -5.07
N ALA A 64 -2.89 13.70 -4.76
CA ALA A 64 -1.96 12.94 -5.59
C ALA A 64 -1.76 11.50 -5.12
N GLY A 65 -1.95 11.23 -3.84
CA GLY A 65 -1.77 9.91 -3.25
C GLY A 65 -2.08 9.90 -1.76
N TYR A 66 -2.01 8.73 -1.15
CA TYR A 66 -2.20 8.56 0.29
C TYR A 66 -1.34 7.42 0.83
N VAL A 67 -1.16 7.39 2.14
CA VAL A 67 -0.62 6.27 2.91
C VAL A 67 -1.46 6.04 4.16
N VAL A 68 -1.74 4.78 4.46
CA VAL A 68 -2.32 4.31 5.72
C VAL A 68 -1.25 3.51 6.45
N CYS A 69 -1.00 3.86 7.70
CA CYS A 69 -0.05 3.18 8.57
C CYS A 69 -0.80 2.39 9.63
N ARG A 70 -0.65 1.07 9.65
CA ARG A 70 -1.11 0.26 10.78
C ARG A 70 -0.04 0.24 11.84
N VAL A 71 -0.40 0.62 13.05
CA VAL A 71 0.49 0.57 14.21
C VAL A 71 -0.03 -0.49 15.18
N ASP A 72 0.79 -1.48 15.48
CA ASP A 72 0.48 -2.53 16.41
C ASP A 72 1.71 -2.78 17.30
N SER A 73 1.54 -2.60 18.62
CA SER A 73 2.61 -2.80 19.59
C SER A 73 3.91 -2.06 19.22
N GLU A 74 3.79 -0.81 18.79
CA GLU A 74 4.89 0.07 18.37
C GLU A 74 5.58 -0.33 17.05
N VAL A 75 5.09 -1.38 16.38
CA VAL A 75 5.54 -1.78 15.05
C VAL A 75 4.64 -1.15 13.99
N VAL A 76 5.23 -0.63 12.92
CA VAL A 76 4.52 0.08 11.86
C VAL A 76 4.55 -0.70 10.54
N TRP A 77 3.36 -0.92 9.97
CA TRP A 77 3.18 -1.43 8.61
C TRP A 77 2.63 -0.34 7.70
N VAL A 78 3.11 -0.30 6.47
CA VAL A 78 2.41 0.38 5.39
C VAL A 78 1.24 -0.51 4.97
N GLU A 79 0.05 -0.21 5.51
CA GLU A 79 -1.17 -0.98 5.29
C GLU A 79 -1.72 -0.77 3.89
N SER A 80 -1.67 0.47 3.42
CA SER A 80 -2.12 0.86 2.09
C SER A 80 -1.34 2.09 1.64
N ILE A 81 -0.83 2.07 0.42
CA ILE A 81 -0.18 3.22 -0.21
C ILE A 81 -0.53 3.26 -1.69
N PHE A 82 -0.94 4.41 -2.15
CA PHE A 82 -1.32 4.62 -3.55
C PHE A 82 -0.92 6.01 -4.03
N VAL A 83 -0.50 6.09 -5.28
CA VAL A 83 -0.25 7.35 -5.98
C VAL A 83 -0.94 7.29 -7.33
N LYS A 84 -1.74 8.30 -7.64
CA LYS A 84 -2.41 8.44 -8.93
C LYS A 84 -1.38 8.43 -10.05
N GLU A 85 -1.72 7.82 -11.18
CA GLU A 85 -0.80 7.59 -12.29
C GLU A 85 -0.11 8.87 -12.77
N GLU A 86 -0.87 9.95 -12.91
CA GLU A 86 -0.38 11.26 -13.38
C GLU A 86 0.63 11.92 -12.42
N PHE A 87 0.65 11.51 -11.14
CA PHE A 87 1.59 12.01 -10.13
C PHE A 87 2.74 11.06 -9.80
N ARG A 88 2.81 9.91 -10.50
CA ARG A 88 3.91 8.96 -10.31
C ARG A 88 5.23 9.54 -10.82
N ARG A 89 6.35 9.07 -10.26
CA ARG A 89 7.72 9.47 -10.60
C ARG A 89 8.07 10.93 -10.25
N HIS A 90 7.25 11.58 -9.43
CA HIS A 90 7.46 12.93 -8.93
C HIS A 90 7.76 12.99 -7.42
N GLY A 91 8.20 11.88 -6.83
CA GLY A 91 8.59 11.81 -5.41
C GLY A 91 7.43 11.62 -4.43
N VAL A 92 6.18 11.58 -4.89
CA VAL A 92 4.99 11.45 -4.03
C VAL A 92 5.04 10.18 -3.17
N ALA A 93 5.31 9.01 -3.78
CA ALA A 93 5.43 7.75 -3.03
C ALA A 93 6.57 7.81 -2.00
N SER A 94 7.69 8.46 -2.34
CA SER A 94 8.82 8.62 -1.42
C SER A 94 8.44 9.47 -0.21
N ALA A 95 7.74 10.57 -0.41
CA ALA A 95 7.28 11.44 0.68
C ALA A 95 6.30 10.70 1.60
N LEU A 96 5.31 10.00 1.03
CA LEU A 96 4.33 9.22 1.79
C LEU A 96 5.00 8.08 2.59
N HIS A 97 5.91 7.34 1.96
CA HIS A 97 6.62 6.26 2.64
C HIS A 97 7.58 6.78 3.73
N SER A 98 8.25 7.90 3.50
CA SER A 98 9.07 8.56 4.53
C SER A 98 8.24 8.98 5.74
N LYS A 99 6.96 9.32 5.54
CA LYS A 99 6.05 9.63 6.65
C LYS A 99 5.79 8.39 7.52
N ALA A 100 5.65 7.22 6.93
CA ALA A 100 5.56 5.97 7.69
C ALA A 100 6.85 5.68 8.47
N GLU A 101 8.02 5.93 7.86
CA GLU A 101 9.33 5.80 8.54
C GLU A 101 9.48 6.77 9.72
N GLU A 102 9.00 8.01 9.60
CA GLU A 102 8.98 8.97 10.71
C GLU A 102 8.13 8.46 11.89
N ILE A 103 6.97 7.84 11.60
CA ILE A 103 6.11 7.25 12.63
C ILE A 103 6.85 6.09 13.32
N ALA A 104 7.48 5.18 12.57
CA ALA A 104 8.27 4.09 13.14
C ALA A 104 9.43 4.61 14.00
N ALA A 105 10.15 5.62 13.53
CA ALA A 105 11.23 6.24 14.28
C ALA A 105 10.75 6.87 15.59
N SER A 106 9.53 7.38 15.65
CA SER A 106 8.93 7.91 16.88
C SER A 106 8.73 6.85 17.98
N TYR A 107 8.63 5.57 17.58
CA TYR A 107 8.61 4.41 18.48
C TYR A 107 10.00 3.81 18.72
N GLY A 108 11.04 4.34 18.08
CA GLY A 108 12.41 3.83 18.20
C GLY A 108 12.72 2.68 17.25
N ASP A 109 11.90 2.45 16.22
CA ASP A 109 12.14 1.42 15.21
C ASP A 109 12.89 2.00 14.00
N ASP A 110 13.73 1.17 13.38
CA ASP A 110 14.56 1.52 12.22
C ASP A 110 13.88 1.21 10.89
N THR A 111 12.72 0.57 10.90
CA THR A 111 12.06 0.09 9.70
C THR A 111 10.54 0.17 9.77
N VAL A 112 9.91 0.14 8.60
CA VAL A 112 8.48 -0.16 8.47
C VAL A 112 8.31 -1.46 7.69
N TYR A 113 7.25 -2.19 7.96
CA TYR A 113 6.93 -3.43 7.27
C TYR A 113 5.99 -3.15 6.10
N ASN A 114 6.16 -3.91 5.01
CA ASN A 114 5.38 -3.73 3.80
C ASN A 114 4.87 -5.09 3.31
N TYR A 115 3.58 -5.18 3.00
CA TYR A 115 2.98 -6.30 2.27
C TYR A 115 2.95 -5.97 0.79
N VAL A 116 3.61 -6.78 -0.02
CA VAL A 116 3.71 -6.56 -1.47
C VAL A 116 3.42 -7.86 -2.21
N HIS A 117 2.49 -7.81 -3.16
CA HIS A 117 2.24 -8.95 -4.04
C HIS A 117 3.47 -9.21 -4.94
N PRO A 118 3.88 -10.48 -5.17
CA PRO A 118 5.03 -10.80 -6.01
C PRO A 118 5.00 -10.19 -7.42
N ASN A 119 3.83 -9.95 -7.98
CA ASN A 119 3.64 -9.30 -9.28
C ASN A 119 3.68 -7.77 -9.24
N ASN A 120 3.74 -7.16 -8.07
CA ASN A 120 3.87 -5.70 -7.94
C ASN A 120 5.34 -5.28 -8.06
N HIS A 121 5.90 -5.43 -9.27
CA HIS A 121 7.29 -5.15 -9.54
C HIS A 121 7.67 -3.69 -9.26
N HIS A 122 6.76 -2.75 -9.55
CA HIS A 122 7.02 -1.33 -9.29
C HIS A 122 7.21 -1.02 -7.80
N MET A 123 6.38 -1.61 -6.94
CA MET A 123 6.51 -1.44 -5.49
C MET A 123 7.75 -2.15 -4.95
N ILE A 124 8.05 -3.35 -5.44
CA ILE A 124 9.27 -4.08 -5.06
C ILE A 124 10.52 -3.27 -5.43
N GLU A 125 10.60 -2.75 -6.65
CA GLU A 125 11.73 -1.90 -7.08
C GLU A 125 11.84 -0.60 -6.28
N PHE A 126 10.71 0.04 -5.99
CA PHE A 126 10.65 1.24 -5.15
C PHE A 126 11.23 0.96 -3.76
N LEU A 127 10.78 -0.11 -3.11
CA LEU A 127 11.26 -0.51 -1.78
C LEU A 127 12.76 -0.86 -1.79
N ARG A 128 13.22 -1.62 -2.79
CA ARG A 128 14.65 -1.98 -2.91
C ARG A 128 15.54 -0.75 -3.04
N LYS A 129 15.13 0.26 -3.81
CA LYS A 129 15.87 1.54 -3.92
C LYS A 129 15.94 2.31 -2.60
N ARG A 130 15.01 2.08 -1.69
CA ARG A 130 14.98 2.65 -0.34
C ARG A 130 15.70 1.79 0.71
N GLY A 131 16.31 0.69 0.31
CA GLY A 131 17.07 -0.19 1.21
C GLY A 131 16.26 -1.35 1.82
N TYR A 132 15.00 -1.53 1.42
CA TYR A 132 14.15 -2.65 1.85
C TYR A 132 14.49 -3.90 1.05
N THR A 133 15.44 -4.68 1.54
CA THR A 133 16.01 -5.84 0.82
C THR A 133 15.82 -7.15 1.56
N VAL A 134 15.26 -7.12 2.77
CA VAL A 134 15.05 -8.29 3.60
C VAL A 134 13.64 -8.86 3.38
N LEU A 135 13.57 -10.10 2.91
CA LEU A 135 12.33 -10.85 2.89
C LEU A 135 12.09 -11.41 4.30
N ASN A 136 11.15 -10.80 5.01
CA ASN A 136 10.92 -11.12 6.43
C ASN A 136 10.02 -12.34 6.63
N LEU A 137 8.89 -12.37 5.90
CA LEU A 137 7.87 -13.42 6.00
C LEU A 137 7.34 -13.79 4.61
N ILE A 138 6.81 -14.99 4.51
CA ILE A 138 5.96 -15.40 3.37
C ILE A 138 4.57 -15.73 3.89
N GLU A 139 3.54 -15.38 3.14
CA GLU A 139 2.16 -15.74 3.42
C GLU A 139 1.75 -16.92 2.54
N ILE A 140 1.29 -18.00 3.15
CA ILE A 140 0.93 -19.23 2.46
C ILE A 140 -0.52 -19.57 2.75
N ARG A 141 -1.29 -19.83 1.69
CA ARG A 141 -2.68 -20.26 1.76
C ARG A 141 -2.94 -21.46 0.87
N LYS A 142 -4.08 -22.10 1.06
CA LYS A 142 -4.58 -23.06 0.08
C LYS A 142 -5.15 -22.33 -1.15
N PRO A 143 -5.06 -22.91 -2.36
CA PRO A 143 -5.75 -22.35 -3.51
C PRO A 143 -7.27 -22.31 -3.25
N TYR A 144 -7.93 -21.28 -3.80
CA TYR A 144 -9.40 -21.24 -3.81
C TYR A 144 -9.94 -22.30 -4.77
N LYS A 145 -11.19 -22.71 -4.55
CA LYS A 145 -11.87 -23.63 -5.46
C LYS A 145 -11.88 -23.03 -6.88
N ASP A 146 -11.48 -23.85 -7.85
CA ASP A 146 -11.44 -23.50 -9.28
C ASP A 146 -10.46 -22.35 -9.64
N GLU A 147 -9.57 -21.96 -8.73
CA GLU A 147 -8.53 -20.97 -9.00
C GLU A 147 -7.49 -21.53 -9.98
N LYS A 148 -7.15 -20.71 -10.97
CA LYS A 148 -6.09 -21.03 -11.93
C LYS A 148 -4.84 -20.22 -11.59
N LEU A 149 -3.86 -20.90 -11.00
CA LEU A 149 -2.54 -20.36 -10.73
C LEU A 149 -1.62 -20.69 -11.92
N THR A 150 -0.98 -19.68 -12.48
CA THR A 150 -0.23 -19.82 -13.75
C THR A 150 1.26 -19.52 -13.59
N GLN A 151 1.68 -19.10 -12.40
CA GLN A 151 3.05 -18.69 -12.11
C GLN A 151 3.57 -19.47 -10.91
N THR A 152 4.89 -19.61 -10.83
CA THR A 152 5.57 -20.18 -9.67
C THR A 152 6.69 -19.26 -9.20
N ILE A 153 6.97 -19.31 -7.91
CA ILE A 153 8.08 -18.60 -7.28
C ILE A 153 8.83 -19.54 -6.34
N THR A 154 10.15 -19.47 -6.35
CA THR A 154 11.00 -20.24 -5.44
C THR A 154 11.51 -19.34 -4.32
N VAL A 155 11.28 -19.77 -3.09
CA VAL A 155 11.81 -19.12 -1.89
C VAL A 155 12.65 -20.15 -1.14
N GLY A 156 13.97 -19.92 -1.11
CA GLY A 156 14.91 -20.92 -0.63
C GLY A 156 14.90 -22.17 -1.51
N GLU A 157 14.56 -23.32 -0.95
CA GLU A 157 14.44 -24.59 -1.67
C GLU A 157 12.97 -24.98 -1.99
N HIS A 158 12.01 -24.09 -1.72
CA HIS A 158 10.59 -24.37 -1.84
C HIS A 158 9.97 -23.60 -3.00
N GLU A 159 9.18 -24.30 -3.81
CA GLU A 159 8.41 -23.71 -4.90
C GLU A 159 6.94 -23.49 -4.46
N PHE A 160 6.39 -22.34 -4.81
CA PHE A 160 5.01 -21.97 -4.53
C PHE A 160 4.32 -21.49 -5.80
N ASP A 161 3.03 -21.79 -5.91
CA ASP A 161 2.16 -21.24 -6.95
C ASP A 161 1.66 -19.85 -6.57
N TYR A 162 1.45 -18.96 -7.57
CA TYR A 162 0.86 -17.63 -7.36
C TYR A 162 0.26 -16.99 -8.60
#